data_622190370ffc41f6113b8a276d02c7b1
#
_entry.id   622190370ffc41f6113b8a276d02c7b1
#
_cell.length_a   1.000
_cell.length_b   1.000
_cell.length_c   1.000
_cell.angle_alpha   90.00
_cell.angle_beta   90.00
_cell.angle_gamma   90.00
#
_symmetry.space_group_name_H-M   'P 1'
#
loop_
_entity.id
_entity.type
_entity.pdbx_description
1 polymer ?
#
loop_
_entity_poly.entity_id
_entity_poly.type
_entity_poly.pdbx_seq_one_letter_code
_entity_poly.pdbx_strand_id
1 'polypeptide(L)'
;MIELVIFDCDGTLVDTEYLSNVVLARSLTELGLPTTVEESLATYKGRFVEDILAEVRERLGRPVPDDFWPAYEAKRDDAFRASVRPILGAATAVQCLTAAGLKVCVASQAKLEKSELTLGLTGLRPLFGEDHVFTAHDVARGKPAPDLFLYAAAQMGVTPERCVVVEDTPLGVEAGVAAGMRVLALDGHGWAEDLGGESIAGLRQVPALLGIG
;
A
#
# COMPACT_ATOMS: atom_id res chain seq x y z
N MET A 1 3.12 9.91 23.58
CA MET A 1 4.21 9.01 23.13
C MET A 1 3.60 8.04 22.13
N ILE A 2 4.29 7.82 21.01
CA ILE A 2 3.82 6.85 19.99
C ILE A 2 3.96 5.43 20.51
N GLU A 3 2.99 4.58 20.20
CA GLU A 3 2.93 3.16 20.62
C GLU A 3 2.73 2.21 19.45
N LEU A 4 2.21 2.70 18.31
CA LEU A 4 1.92 1.89 17.14
C LEU A 4 2.42 2.59 15.88
N VAL A 5 3.05 1.82 14.99
CA VAL A 5 3.32 2.23 13.61
C VAL A 5 2.54 1.33 12.66
N ILE A 6 1.67 1.94 11.86
CA ILE A 6 0.83 1.28 10.86
C ILE A 6 1.46 1.54 9.50
N PHE A 7 1.89 0.48 8.84
CA PHE A 7 2.47 0.57 7.49
C PHE A 7 1.42 0.27 6.43
N ASP A 8 1.36 1.08 5.38
CA ASP A 8 0.82 0.60 4.13
C ASP A 8 1.69 -0.54 3.58
N CYS A 9 1.17 -1.29 2.61
CA CYS A 9 1.86 -2.44 2.04
C CYS A 9 2.52 -2.12 0.69
N ASP A 10 1.69 -1.82 -0.31
CA ASP A 10 2.07 -1.69 -1.71
C ASP A 10 2.73 -0.34 -2.00
N GLY A 11 4.00 -0.31 -2.41
CA GLY A 11 4.76 0.93 -2.59
C GLY A 11 5.42 1.43 -1.31
N THR A 12 4.97 0.97 -0.15
CA THR A 12 5.54 1.33 1.16
C THR A 12 6.47 0.24 1.70
N LEU A 13 5.98 -0.98 1.91
CA LEU A 13 6.78 -2.12 2.39
C LEU A 13 7.33 -2.95 1.23
N VAL A 14 6.56 -3.11 0.16
CA VAL A 14 6.87 -3.97 -0.98
C VAL A 14 6.78 -3.19 -2.29
N ASP A 15 7.76 -3.38 -3.18
CA ASP A 15 7.85 -2.73 -4.50
C ASP A 15 6.98 -3.49 -5.51
N THR A 16 5.68 -3.29 -5.43
CA THR A 16 4.69 -3.97 -6.28
C THR A 16 4.19 -3.11 -7.44
N GLU A 17 4.30 -1.79 -7.34
CA GLU A 17 3.66 -0.85 -8.26
C GLU A 17 4.15 -1.00 -9.70
N TYR A 18 5.48 -1.04 -9.88
CA TYR A 18 6.04 -1.19 -11.22
C TYR A 18 5.63 -2.52 -11.86
N LEU A 19 5.75 -3.64 -11.13
CA LEU A 19 5.40 -4.97 -11.64
C LEU A 19 3.90 -5.07 -11.98
N SER A 20 3.03 -4.54 -11.13
CA SER A 20 1.58 -4.49 -11.37
C SER A 20 1.27 -3.76 -12.68
N ASN A 21 1.90 -2.60 -12.89
CA ASN A 21 1.65 -1.78 -14.08
C ASN A 21 2.28 -2.37 -15.36
N VAL A 22 3.41 -3.07 -15.27
CA VAL A 22 3.97 -3.85 -16.40
C VAL A 22 2.97 -4.92 -16.86
N VAL A 23 2.41 -5.67 -15.93
CA VAL A 23 1.42 -6.72 -16.25
C VAL A 23 0.12 -6.12 -16.75
N LEU A 24 -0.35 -5.02 -16.16
CA LEU A 24 -1.57 -4.34 -16.57
C LEU A 24 -1.45 -3.79 -18.00
N ALA A 25 -0.36 -3.09 -18.31
CA ALA A 25 -0.09 -2.56 -19.65
C ALA A 25 -0.11 -3.66 -20.72
N ARG A 26 0.53 -4.80 -20.42
CA ARG A 26 0.51 -5.98 -21.30
C ARG A 26 -0.90 -6.53 -21.47
N SER A 27 -1.63 -6.71 -20.36
CA SER A 27 -3.00 -7.26 -20.39
C SER A 27 -3.97 -6.35 -21.16
N LEU A 28 -3.85 -5.02 -21.00
CA LEU A 28 -4.63 -4.05 -21.77
C LEU A 28 -4.29 -4.08 -23.26
N THR A 29 -3.02 -4.22 -23.61
CA THR A 29 -2.58 -4.35 -25.00
C THR A 29 -3.13 -5.65 -25.65
N GLU A 30 -3.10 -6.77 -24.92
CA GLU A 30 -3.70 -8.04 -25.36
C GLU A 30 -5.22 -7.93 -25.52
N LEU A 31 -5.88 -7.11 -24.69
CA LEU A 31 -7.32 -6.83 -24.77
C LEU A 31 -7.71 -5.96 -26.00
N GLY A 32 -6.71 -5.32 -26.65
CA GLY A 32 -6.89 -4.44 -27.79
C GLY A 32 -6.78 -2.95 -27.46
N LEU A 33 -6.26 -2.59 -26.27
CA LEU A 33 -5.91 -1.24 -25.87
C LEU A 33 -4.39 -1.12 -25.76
N PRO A 34 -3.66 -0.76 -26.83
CA PRO A 34 -2.23 -0.51 -26.74
C PRO A 34 -1.93 0.46 -25.60
N THR A 35 -1.15 0.01 -24.63
CA THR A 35 -0.85 0.77 -23.40
C THR A 35 0.61 0.53 -23.04
N THR A 36 1.40 1.58 -22.87
CA THR A 36 2.76 1.49 -22.37
C THR A 36 2.78 1.35 -20.84
N VAL A 37 3.93 0.97 -20.29
CA VAL A 37 4.09 0.89 -18.84
C VAL A 37 3.99 2.29 -18.21
N GLU A 38 4.56 3.29 -18.87
CA GLU A 38 4.54 4.69 -18.46
C GLU A 38 3.11 5.23 -18.43
N GLU A 39 2.32 4.94 -19.46
CA GLU A 39 0.89 5.29 -19.50
C GLU A 39 0.11 4.58 -18.39
N SER A 40 0.39 3.29 -18.15
CA SER A 40 -0.26 2.52 -17.09
C SER A 40 0.04 3.12 -15.72
N LEU A 41 1.30 3.43 -15.43
CA LEU A 41 1.73 4.06 -14.19
C LEU A 41 1.07 5.44 -13.98
N ALA A 42 1.02 6.26 -15.05
CA ALA A 42 0.45 7.60 -14.98
C ALA A 42 -1.08 7.57 -14.78
N THR A 43 -1.76 6.54 -15.33
CA THR A 43 -3.22 6.50 -15.38
C THR A 43 -3.83 5.65 -14.26
N TYR A 44 -3.20 4.53 -13.90
CA TYR A 44 -3.84 3.50 -13.08
C TYR A 44 -3.20 3.27 -11.71
N LYS A 45 -2.01 3.84 -11.45
CA LYS A 45 -1.35 3.70 -10.14
C LYS A 45 -2.27 4.19 -9.00
N GLY A 46 -2.45 3.34 -7.98
CA GLY A 46 -3.21 3.68 -6.77
C GLY A 46 -4.73 3.77 -6.95
N ARG A 47 -5.28 3.49 -8.16
CA ARG A 47 -6.73 3.55 -8.41
C ARG A 47 -7.44 2.26 -8.01
N PHE A 48 -8.73 2.41 -7.72
CA PHE A 48 -9.60 1.26 -7.49
C PHE A 48 -9.87 0.46 -8.77
N VAL A 49 -10.07 -0.84 -8.60
CA VAL A 49 -10.34 -1.77 -9.70
C VAL A 49 -11.56 -1.36 -10.51
N GLU A 50 -12.61 -0.93 -9.82
CA GLU A 50 -13.88 -0.50 -10.42
C GLU A 50 -13.67 0.70 -11.35
N ASP A 51 -12.85 1.68 -10.93
CA ASP A 51 -12.55 2.87 -11.73
C ASP A 51 -11.67 2.52 -12.94
N ILE A 52 -10.70 1.62 -12.76
CA ILE A 52 -9.87 1.11 -13.86
C ILE A 52 -10.75 0.40 -14.90
N LEU A 53 -11.63 -0.50 -14.45
CA LEU A 53 -12.52 -1.24 -15.35
C LEU A 53 -13.55 -0.35 -16.06
N ALA A 54 -14.03 0.71 -15.37
CA ALA A 54 -14.93 1.70 -15.98
C ALA A 54 -14.22 2.44 -17.13
N GLU A 55 -13.01 2.94 -16.90
CA GLU A 55 -12.22 3.61 -17.93
C GLU A 55 -11.81 2.67 -19.08
N VAL A 56 -11.39 1.45 -18.75
CA VAL A 56 -11.06 0.44 -19.77
C VAL A 56 -12.26 0.14 -20.67
N ARG A 57 -13.46 0.02 -20.08
CA ARG A 57 -14.72 -0.18 -20.84
C ARG A 57 -15.01 0.98 -21.77
N GLU A 58 -14.85 2.22 -21.29
CA GLU A 58 -15.05 3.43 -22.10
C GLU A 58 -14.08 3.45 -23.28
N ARG A 59 -12.80 3.25 -23.04
CA ARG A 59 -11.74 3.23 -24.07
C ARG A 59 -11.92 2.11 -25.09
N LEU A 60 -12.41 0.93 -24.66
CA LEU A 60 -12.69 -0.21 -25.55
C LEU A 60 -13.93 0.00 -26.43
N GLY A 61 -14.90 0.82 -25.98
CA GLY A 61 -16.22 0.93 -26.62
C GLY A 61 -17.05 -0.35 -26.58
N ARG A 62 -16.70 -1.32 -25.72
CA ARG A 62 -17.40 -2.61 -25.53
C ARG A 62 -17.19 -3.11 -24.10
N PRO A 63 -18.01 -4.07 -23.63
CA PRO A 63 -17.80 -4.68 -22.31
C PRO A 63 -16.40 -5.29 -22.17
N VAL A 64 -15.81 -5.13 -20.98
CA VAL A 64 -14.61 -5.85 -20.59
C VAL A 64 -15.03 -7.30 -20.29
N PRO A 65 -14.30 -8.33 -20.79
CA PRO A 65 -14.58 -9.72 -20.44
C PRO A 65 -14.54 -9.96 -18.93
N ASP A 66 -15.44 -10.78 -18.41
CA ASP A 66 -15.56 -11.05 -16.96
C ASP A 66 -14.30 -11.72 -16.39
N ASP A 67 -13.57 -12.46 -17.20
CA ASP A 67 -12.32 -13.14 -16.84
C ASP A 67 -11.07 -12.24 -16.96
N PHE A 68 -11.19 -11.02 -17.47
CA PHE A 68 -10.05 -10.12 -17.68
C PHE A 68 -9.30 -9.82 -16.37
N TRP A 69 -10.04 -9.40 -15.34
CA TRP A 69 -9.40 -9.04 -14.08
C TRP A 69 -8.82 -10.23 -13.33
N PRO A 70 -9.53 -11.36 -13.19
CA PRO A 70 -8.93 -12.59 -12.64
C PRO A 70 -7.68 -13.06 -13.38
N ALA A 71 -7.67 -12.99 -14.71
CA ALA A 71 -6.51 -13.35 -15.52
C ALA A 71 -5.33 -12.38 -15.31
N TYR A 72 -5.61 -11.07 -15.18
CA TYR A 72 -4.60 -10.08 -14.81
C TYR A 72 -4.02 -10.38 -13.42
N GLU A 73 -4.87 -10.63 -12.40
CA GLU A 73 -4.42 -10.93 -11.04
C GLU A 73 -3.49 -12.15 -11.02
N ALA A 74 -3.82 -13.21 -11.74
CA ALA A 74 -2.99 -14.40 -11.84
C ALA A 74 -1.61 -14.09 -12.46
N LYS A 75 -1.57 -13.36 -13.58
CA LYS A 75 -0.32 -12.94 -14.24
C LYS A 75 0.52 -12.02 -13.35
N ARG A 76 -0.13 -11.11 -12.61
CA ARG A 76 0.51 -10.22 -11.65
C ARG A 76 1.17 -11.01 -10.51
N ASP A 77 0.46 -11.96 -9.95
CA ASP A 77 0.95 -12.78 -8.85
C ASP A 77 2.14 -13.65 -9.30
N ASP A 78 2.14 -14.13 -10.55
CA ASP A 78 3.30 -14.82 -11.13
C ASP A 78 4.50 -13.88 -11.30
N ALA A 79 4.27 -12.62 -11.70
CA ALA A 79 5.33 -11.61 -11.77
C ALA A 79 5.88 -11.29 -10.36
N PHE A 80 5.05 -11.24 -9.33
CA PHE A 80 5.49 -11.08 -7.94
C PHE A 80 6.35 -12.27 -7.49
N ARG A 81 5.92 -13.51 -7.75
CA ARG A 81 6.72 -14.72 -7.43
C ARG A 81 8.09 -14.70 -8.12
N ALA A 82 8.17 -14.11 -9.30
CA ALA A 82 9.41 -14.04 -10.05
C ALA A 82 10.40 -12.98 -9.54
N SER A 83 9.91 -11.81 -9.07
CA SER A 83 10.82 -10.68 -8.92
C SER A 83 10.43 -9.60 -7.90
N VAL A 84 9.33 -9.74 -7.14
CA VAL A 84 8.96 -8.73 -6.13
C VAL A 84 10.06 -8.56 -5.08
N ARG A 85 10.30 -7.34 -4.65
CA ARG A 85 11.34 -7.01 -3.67
C ARG A 85 10.76 -6.15 -2.54
N PRO A 86 11.35 -6.21 -1.33
CA PRO A 86 11.00 -5.26 -0.29
C PRO A 86 11.52 -3.87 -0.65
N ILE A 87 10.80 -2.84 -0.23
CA ILE A 87 11.28 -1.46 -0.26
C ILE A 87 12.52 -1.35 0.62
N LEU A 88 13.50 -0.58 0.15
CA LEU A 88 14.79 -0.42 0.84
C LEU A 88 14.60 0.12 2.26
N GLY A 89 15.04 -0.67 3.24
CA GLY A 89 14.94 -0.31 4.65
C GLY A 89 13.69 -0.82 5.36
N ALA A 90 12.73 -1.44 4.68
CA ALA A 90 11.49 -1.95 5.28
C ALA A 90 11.76 -2.88 6.46
N ALA A 91 12.51 -3.96 6.25
CA ALA A 91 12.83 -4.91 7.32
C ALA A 91 13.56 -4.23 8.50
N THR A 92 14.56 -3.39 8.19
CA THR A 92 15.33 -2.68 9.22
C THR A 92 14.45 -1.74 10.05
N ALA A 93 13.56 -0.97 9.39
CA ALA A 93 12.66 -0.06 10.08
C ALA A 93 11.73 -0.83 11.04
N VAL A 94 11.06 -1.88 10.55
CA VAL A 94 10.15 -2.70 11.36
C VAL A 94 10.88 -3.34 12.54
N GLN A 95 12.08 -3.90 12.32
CA GLN A 95 12.88 -4.52 13.37
C GLN A 95 13.34 -3.51 14.43
N CYS A 96 13.79 -2.31 14.04
CA CYS A 96 14.18 -1.27 14.99
C CYS A 96 12.98 -0.82 15.84
N LEU A 97 11.82 -0.62 15.25
CA LEU A 97 10.60 -0.22 15.94
C LEU A 97 10.15 -1.27 16.95
N THR A 98 10.12 -2.54 16.54
CA THR A 98 9.75 -3.66 17.43
C THR A 98 10.75 -3.86 18.56
N ALA A 99 12.06 -3.73 18.28
CA ALA A 99 13.09 -3.82 19.31
C ALA A 99 12.99 -2.68 20.36
N ALA A 100 12.47 -1.52 19.95
CA ALA A 100 12.17 -0.40 20.84
C ALA A 100 10.84 -0.56 21.61
N GLY A 101 10.13 -1.67 21.41
CA GLY A 101 8.88 -1.96 22.10
C GLY A 101 7.62 -1.37 21.46
N LEU A 102 7.70 -0.80 20.25
CA LEU A 102 6.52 -0.33 19.53
C LEU A 102 5.78 -1.50 18.89
N LYS A 103 4.46 -1.39 18.87
CA LYS A 103 3.62 -2.28 18.06
C LYS A 103 3.75 -1.91 16.58
N VAL A 104 3.63 -2.90 15.70
CA VAL A 104 3.64 -2.70 14.26
C VAL A 104 2.53 -3.52 13.61
N CYS A 105 1.89 -2.98 12.59
CA CYS A 105 0.91 -3.70 11.77
C CYS A 105 0.91 -3.16 10.33
N VAL A 106 0.22 -3.88 9.46
CA VAL A 106 0.01 -3.51 8.06
C VAL A 106 -1.46 -3.12 7.85
N ALA A 107 -1.71 -2.08 7.06
CA ALA A 107 -3.05 -1.64 6.66
C ALA A 107 -3.08 -1.35 5.15
N SER A 108 -3.51 -2.34 4.36
CA SER A 108 -3.45 -2.33 2.90
C SER A 108 -4.80 -2.10 2.24
N GLN A 109 -4.82 -1.36 1.13
CA GLN A 109 -5.99 -1.24 0.27
C GLN A 109 -6.28 -2.54 -0.51
N ALA A 110 -5.28 -3.42 -0.67
CA ALA A 110 -5.39 -4.67 -1.40
C ALA A 110 -6.14 -5.76 -0.62
N LYS A 111 -6.48 -6.85 -1.31
CA LYS A 111 -6.97 -8.09 -0.69
C LYS A 111 -5.91 -8.71 0.21
N LEU A 112 -6.34 -9.40 1.26
CA LEU A 112 -5.46 -10.05 2.22
C LEU A 112 -4.50 -11.03 1.53
N GLU A 113 -5.00 -11.84 0.60
CA GLU A 113 -4.21 -12.83 -0.12
C GLU A 113 -3.03 -12.22 -0.89
N LYS A 114 -3.23 -11.03 -1.49
CA LYS A 114 -2.17 -10.28 -2.17
C LYS A 114 -1.12 -9.80 -1.18
N SER A 115 -1.54 -9.20 -0.07
CA SER A 115 -0.64 -8.68 0.97
C SER A 115 0.17 -9.82 1.61
N GLU A 116 -0.48 -10.94 1.95
CA GLU A 116 0.19 -12.13 2.47
C GLU A 116 1.21 -12.71 1.48
N LEU A 117 0.85 -12.79 0.20
CA LEU A 117 1.75 -13.26 -0.86
C LEU A 117 3.01 -12.37 -0.94
N THR A 118 2.85 -11.07 -1.05
CA THR A 118 3.98 -10.15 -1.29
C THR A 118 4.85 -9.97 -0.04
N LEU A 119 4.27 -9.90 1.15
CA LEU A 119 5.00 -9.90 2.41
C LEU A 119 5.75 -11.23 2.63
N GLY A 120 5.14 -12.36 2.26
CA GLY A 120 5.77 -13.68 2.33
C GLY A 120 6.97 -13.80 1.39
N LEU A 121 6.80 -13.44 0.11
CA LEU A 121 7.85 -13.49 -0.91
C LEU A 121 9.06 -12.60 -0.59
N THR A 122 8.81 -11.47 0.08
CA THR A 122 9.87 -10.51 0.47
C THR A 122 10.48 -10.80 1.84
N GLY A 123 10.00 -11.82 2.55
CA GLY A 123 10.48 -12.18 3.89
C GLY A 123 10.06 -11.20 4.98
N LEU A 124 9.13 -10.28 4.70
CA LEU A 124 8.64 -9.32 5.69
C LEU A 124 7.53 -9.89 6.58
N ARG A 125 6.77 -10.87 6.10
CA ARG A 125 5.61 -11.40 6.82
C ARG A 125 5.90 -11.81 8.28
N PRO A 126 7.03 -12.49 8.59
CA PRO A 126 7.36 -12.89 9.97
C PRO A 126 7.64 -11.72 10.92
N LEU A 127 7.82 -10.51 10.42
CA LEU A 127 8.06 -9.30 11.24
C LEU A 127 6.77 -8.73 11.85
N PHE A 128 5.62 -9.19 11.37
CA PHE A 128 4.30 -8.80 11.85
C PHE A 128 3.63 -9.97 12.56
N GLY A 129 2.80 -9.70 13.57
CA GLY A 129 2.01 -10.73 14.25
C GLY A 129 1.05 -11.44 13.29
N GLU A 130 0.55 -12.61 13.69
CA GLU A 130 -0.32 -13.44 12.85
C GLU A 130 -1.56 -12.68 12.35
N ASP A 131 -2.22 -11.92 13.23
CA ASP A 131 -3.42 -11.16 12.94
C ASP A 131 -3.14 -9.65 12.74
N HIS A 132 -1.92 -9.25 12.36
CA HIS A 132 -1.51 -7.85 12.25
C HIS A 132 -1.44 -7.34 10.80
N VAL A 133 -2.20 -7.96 9.89
CA VAL A 133 -2.38 -7.49 8.51
C VAL A 133 -3.85 -7.20 8.29
N PHE A 134 -4.20 -5.94 8.15
CA PHE A 134 -5.56 -5.44 7.95
C PHE A 134 -5.73 -4.94 6.52
N THR A 135 -6.95 -5.04 5.98
CA THR A 135 -7.24 -4.70 4.59
C THR A 135 -8.47 -3.83 4.46
N ALA A 136 -8.63 -3.16 3.32
CA ALA A 136 -9.86 -2.41 3.03
C ALA A 136 -11.13 -3.29 3.02
N HIS A 137 -10.99 -4.61 2.91
CA HIS A 137 -12.11 -5.55 2.98
C HIS A 137 -12.63 -5.80 4.40
N ASP A 138 -11.89 -5.35 5.43
CA ASP A 138 -12.28 -5.46 6.84
C ASP A 138 -13.17 -4.28 7.29
N VAL A 139 -13.36 -3.27 6.42
CA VAL A 139 -14.04 -2.02 6.74
C VAL A 139 -15.08 -1.63 5.69
N ALA A 140 -15.96 -0.70 6.03
CA ALA A 140 -16.99 -0.22 5.11
C ALA A 140 -16.44 0.65 3.98
N ARG A 141 -15.37 1.42 4.25
CA ARG A 141 -14.76 2.35 3.30
C ARG A 141 -13.25 2.25 3.38
N GLY A 142 -12.60 1.99 2.25
CA GLY A 142 -11.14 2.05 2.13
C GLY A 142 -10.61 3.50 2.05
N LYS A 143 -9.29 3.66 1.91
CA LYS A 143 -8.62 4.95 1.71
C LYS A 143 -9.27 5.69 0.52
N PRO A 144 -9.54 6.99 0.60
CA PRO A 144 -9.07 7.97 1.57
C PRO A 144 -9.91 8.09 2.85
N ALA A 145 -10.93 7.24 3.06
CA ALA A 145 -11.64 7.25 4.33
C ALA A 145 -10.72 6.74 5.48
N PRO A 146 -10.89 7.25 6.70
CA PRO A 146 -10.03 6.91 7.83
C PRO A 146 -10.29 5.50 8.39
N ASP A 147 -11.33 4.82 7.93
CA ASP A 147 -11.91 3.63 8.55
C ASP A 147 -10.87 2.51 8.73
N LEU A 148 -10.00 2.29 7.72
CA LEU A 148 -8.99 1.23 7.77
C LEU A 148 -7.93 1.50 8.85
N PHE A 149 -7.43 2.72 8.94
CA PHE A 149 -6.42 3.05 9.95
C PHE A 149 -7.01 3.09 11.36
N LEU A 150 -8.25 3.58 11.52
CA LEU A 150 -8.97 3.52 12.80
C LEU A 150 -9.25 2.07 13.22
N TYR A 151 -9.62 1.21 12.28
CA TYR A 151 -9.81 -0.21 12.54
C TYR A 151 -8.49 -0.89 12.98
N ALA A 152 -7.40 -0.67 12.26
CA ALA A 152 -6.09 -1.21 12.61
C ALA A 152 -5.65 -0.75 14.02
N ALA A 153 -5.80 0.53 14.34
CA ALA A 153 -5.48 1.06 15.67
C ALA A 153 -6.33 0.41 16.77
N ALA A 154 -7.64 0.22 16.52
CA ALA A 154 -8.55 -0.44 17.46
C ALA A 154 -8.17 -1.91 17.69
N GLN A 155 -7.88 -2.67 16.64
CA GLN A 155 -7.44 -4.07 16.73
C GLN A 155 -6.11 -4.19 17.49
N MET A 156 -5.21 -3.22 17.31
CA MET A 156 -3.94 -3.15 18.03
C MET A 156 -4.09 -2.59 19.46
N GLY A 157 -5.29 -2.11 19.87
CA GLY A 157 -5.55 -1.57 21.19
C GLY A 157 -4.80 -0.27 21.49
N VAL A 158 -4.69 0.62 20.49
CA VAL A 158 -3.99 1.91 20.59
C VAL A 158 -4.90 3.03 20.08
N THR A 159 -4.90 4.19 20.76
CA THR A 159 -5.68 5.34 20.29
C THR A 159 -5.00 6.04 19.11
N PRO A 160 -5.78 6.66 18.19
CA PRO A 160 -5.24 7.27 16.97
C PRO A 160 -4.09 8.25 17.21
N GLU A 161 -4.17 9.09 18.26
CA GLU A 161 -3.18 10.10 18.59
C GLU A 161 -1.81 9.51 19.01
N ARG A 162 -1.77 8.20 19.27
CA ARG A 162 -0.56 7.45 19.62
C ARG A 162 -0.09 6.56 18.48
N CYS A 163 -0.70 6.70 17.30
CA CYS A 163 -0.35 5.97 16.09
C CYS A 163 0.42 6.86 15.11
N VAL A 164 1.30 6.23 14.36
CA VAL A 164 1.95 6.81 13.17
C VAL A 164 1.61 5.94 11.98
N VAL A 165 1.20 6.56 10.87
CA VAL A 165 1.01 5.90 9.58
C VAL A 165 2.24 6.12 8.72
N VAL A 166 2.67 5.11 7.98
CA VAL A 166 3.71 5.20 6.94
C VAL A 166 3.07 4.82 5.61
N GLU A 167 3.14 5.71 4.63
CA GLU A 167 2.38 5.65 3.38
C GLU A 167 3.18 6.17 2.16
N ASP A 168 2.75 5.86 0.92
CA ASP A 168 3.37 6.38 -0.32
C ASP A 168 2.36 7.00 -1.30
N THR A 169 1.07 7.07 -0.92
CA THR A 169 0.01 7.58 -1.78
C THR A 169 -0.74 8.77 -1.16
N PRO A 170 -1.21 9.75 -2.00
CA PRO A 170 -2.07 10.82 -1.50
C PRO A 170 -3.31 10.33 -0.77
N LEU A 171 -4.00 9.30 -1.30
CA LEU A 171 -5.20 8.73 -0.68
C LEU A 171 -4.93 8.16 0.71
N GLY A 172 -3.77 7.53 0.91
CA GLY A 172 -3.39 7.00 2.20
C GLY A 172 -2.98 8.09 3.19
N VAL A 173 -2.30 9.14 2.73
CA VAL A 173 -1.98 10.30 3.58
C VAL A 173 -3.27 10.99 4.04
N GLU A 174 -4.21 11.25 3.14
CA GLU A 174 -5.53 11.80 3.48
C GLU A 174 -6.26 10.93 4.51
N ALA A 175 -6.25 9.61 4.33
CA ALA A 175 -6.87 8.68 5.27
C ALA A 175 -6.23 8.72 6.66
N GLY A 176 -4.89 8.74 6.74
CA GLY A 176 -4.15 8.83 8.00
C GLY A 176 -4.39 10.14 8.75
N VAL A 177 -4.37 11.25 8.03
CA VAL A 177 -4.68 12.58 8.58
C VAL A 177 -6.14 12.65 9.04
N ALA A 178 -7.08 12.15 8.24
CA ALA A 178 -8.49 12.07 8.62
C ALA A 178 -8.74 11.16 9.84
N ALA A 179 -7.88 10.16 10.08
CA ALA A 179 -7.90 9.33 11.28
C ALA A 179 -7.33 10.03 12.52
N GLY A 180 -6.81 11.25 12.41
CA GLY A 180 -6.16 11.97 13.50
C GLY A 180 -4.77 11.43 13.87
N MET A 181 -4.10 10.75 12.94
CA MET A 181 -2.79 10.14 13.13
C MET A 181 -1.69 11.01 12.51
N ARG A 182 -0.49 10.94 13.05
CA ARG A 182 0.70 11.45 12.39
C ARG A 182 1.00 10.59 11.17
N VAL A 183 1.31 11.20 10.02
CA VAL A 183 1.58 10.48 8.78
C VAL A 183 2.99 10.82 8.27
N LEU A 184 3.79 9.78 8.03
CA LEU A 184 5.08 9.85 7.37
C LEU A 184 4.92 9.29 5.95
N ALA A 185 5.11 10.14 4.94
CA ALA A 185 4.91 9.76 3.54
C ALA A 185 6.22 9.55 2.81
N LEU A 186 6.36 8.40 2.12
CA LEU A 186 7.43 8.14 1.17
C LEU A 186 7.21 9.00 -0.08
N ASP A 187 7.53 10.28 0.04
CA ASP A 187 7.28 11.29 -0.97
C ASP A 187 8.59 12.00 -1.35
N GLY A 188 9.09 11.69 -2.54
CA GLY A 188 10.28 12.35 -3.08
C GLY A 188 10.04 13.75 -3.65
N HIS A 189 8.79 14.25 -3.66
CA HIS A 189 8.38 15.50 -4.35
C HIS A 189 7.73 16.54 -3.43
N GLY A 190 7.48 16.23 -2.16
CA GLY A 190 6.94 17.17 -1.17
C GLY A 190 5.44 17.42 -1.25
N TRP A 191 4.66 16.56 -1.91
CA TRP A 191 3.19 16.70 -1.99
C TRP A 191 2.48 16.33 -0.68
N ALA A 192 3.14 15.59 0.19
CA ALA A 192 2.53 15.09 1.43
C ALA A 192 2.22 16.21 2.42
N GLU A 193 3.05 17.26 2.48
CA GLU A 193 2.86 18.42 3.35
C GLU A 193 1.57 19.17 3.04
N ASP A 194 1.19 19.28 1.75
CA ASP A 194 -0.06 19.90 1.32
C ASP A 194 -1.30 19.15 1.82
N LEU A 195 -1.13 17.85 2.13
CA LEU A 195 -2.17 16.98 2.69
C LEU A 195 -2.09 16.82 4.21
N GLY A 196 -1.14 17.50 4.86
CA GLY A 196 -0.94 17.43 6.32
C GLY A 196 -0.07 16.25 6.79
N GLY A 197 0.63 15.58 5.86
CA GLY A 197 1.64 14.56 6.16
C GLY A 197 3.05 15.17 6.30
N GLU A 198 4.02 14.32 6.60
CA GLU A 198 5.44 14.66 6.66
C GLU A 198 6.19 13.83 5.60
N SER A 199 6.87 14.49 4.67
CA SER A 199 7.65 13.80 3.64
C SER A 199 8.91 13.17 4.21
N ILE A 200 9.15 11.90 3.85
CA ILE A 200 10.37 11.17 4.17
C ILE A 200 11.01 10.60 2.91
N ALA A 201 12.34 10.59 2.86
CA ALA A 201 13.08 10.08 1.70
C ALA A 201 13.23 8.56 1.71
N GLY A 202 12.88 7.88 2.80
CA GLY A 202 12.95 6.42 2.90
C GLY A 202 12.68 5.88 4.29
N LEU A 203 12.32 4.60 4.35
CA LEU A 203 11.90 3.92 5.58
C LEU A 203 12.96 3.91 6.70
N ARG A 204 14.24 4.03 6.37
CA ARG A 204 15.32 4.09 7.37
C ARG A 204 15.23 5.32 8.28
N GLN A 205 14.49 6.36 7.87
CA GLN A 205 14.30 7.57 8.68
C GLN A 205 13.23 7.39 9.77
N VAL A 206 12.31 6.45 9.59
CA VAL A 206 11.14 6.26 10.46
C VAL A 206 11.54 6.08 11.93
N PRO A 207 12.49 5.18 12.32
CA PRO A 207 12.88 5.04 13.70
C PRO A 207 13.40 6.34 14.32
N ALA A 208 14.31 7.02 13.63
CA ALA A 208 14.92 8.28 14.13
C ALA A 208 13.87 9.39 14.31
N LEU A 209 12.89 9.50 13.40
CA LEU A 209 11.79 10.47 13.50
C LEU A 209 10.85 10.21 14.69
N LEU A 210 10.88 8.98 15.21
CA LEU A 210 10.16 8.58 16.42
C LEU A 210 11.03 8.58 17.68
N GLY A 211 12.26 9.11 17.60
CA GLY A 211 13.19 9.20 18.72
C GLY A 211 13.87 7.87 19.08
N ILE A 212 13.88 6.92 18.15
CA ILE A 212 14.54 5.62 18.29
C ILE A 212 15.85 5.70 17.52
N GLY A 213 16.94 5.68 18.26
CA GLY A 213 18.31 5.81 17.73
C GLY A 213 19.20 4.69 18.19
#